data_fdf8f95ed1bb7fe98aa034f31a4ca82d
#
_entry.id   fdf8f95ed1bb7fe98aa034f31a4ca82d
#
_cell.length_a   1.000
_cell.length_b   1.000
_cell.length_c   1.000
_cell.angle_alpha   90.00
_cell.angle_beta   90.00
_cell.angle_gamma   90.00
#
_symmetry.space_group_name_H-M   'P 1'
#
loop_
_entity.id
_entity.type
_entity.pdbx_description
1 polymer ?
#
loop_
_entity_poly.entity_id
_entity_poly.type
_entity_poly.pdbx_seq_one_letter_code
_entity_poly.pdbx_strand_id
1 'polypeptide(L)'
;MPVRLRAALSAGIIIAASFLATATTATPAYAAGEKVAIIVGPVGSMTNGYRSAADGVASAAAAAGATVVKAYSPDATWANVQAAVNGANVIVYFGHGNGFPNPYSSTENPDRVNGWGLNRTNTNGDGDNWSTTMVYCGEKALLGTLTASDGIHQWNWCGGSTNTDGITPAPGFTVIYSQAHYTAGFGERYSPSDPLTTLDQAQQRVRNYSYPMLALGARGYIATGLGDADEILTRVLTQPNRTFGEIFFDGGGFNYSALMAIPHADFPGAEVWVQETVAGSMHFGQPDYWYAFAGNPSATPTSGGTALPFSDIAGSAFIADIAWVAAQGITLGCGNGQYCPTQNVTRDQMASFIGRALSLPAATTDYFPDDAGSVHEADINRLAAAGISNGCGGGLYCPGAAVTRDQMASFLARALSLPAATTDYFGDDAGSIHEADINRLAAAGVTNGCQAGLYCPTQPVTREQMAAFLHRAIGD
;
A
#
# COMPACT_ATOMS: atom_id res chain seq x y z
N MET A 1 17.34 19.38 78.72
CA MET A 1 16.46 20.50 79.11
C MET A 1 15.97 21.18 77.87
N PRO A 2 14.70 21.19 77.56
CA PRO A 2 14.16 21.78 76.37
C PRO A 2 13.70 23.20 76.58
N VAL A 3 14.01 24.08 75.68
CA VAL A 3 13.44 25.42 75.59
C VAL A 3 12.29 25.43 74.59
N ARG A 4 11.11 25.72 75.07
CA ARG A 4 9.88 25.98 74.31
C ARG A 4 9.87 27.41 73.80
N LEU A 5 9.71 27.62 72.48
CA LEU A 5 9.33 28.95 71.98
C LEU A 5 7.90 28.87 71.42
N ARG A 6 7.04 29.70 71.96
CA ARG A 6 5.65 29.90 71.47
C ARG A 6 5.70 30.93 70.34
N ALA A 7 5.12 30.59 69.17
CA ALA A 7 4.84 31.54 68.11
C ALA A 7 3.33 31.85 68.11
N ALA A 8 3.01 33.13 68.00
CA ALA A 8 1.67 33.67 68.05
C ALA A 8 0.95 33.44 66.68
N LEU A 9 -0.35 33.09 66.76
CA LEU A 9 -1.25 33.08 65.60
C LEU A 9 -1.64 34.53 65.26
N SER A 10 -1.35 34.95 64.03
CA SER A 10 -2.02 36.08 63.38
C SER A 10 -3.02 35.52 62.34
N ALA A 11 -4.30 35.79 62.61
CA ALA A 11 -5.38 35.41 61.68
C ALA A 11 -5.37 36.38 60.50
N GLY A 12 -4.93 35.88 59.32
CA GLY A 12 -5.10 36.55 58.05
C GLY A 12 -6.32 36.01 57.33
N ILE A 13 -7.30 36.85 57.07
CA ILE A 13 -8.48 36.52 56.25
C ILE A 13 -8.02 36.40 54.82
N ILE A 14 -8.00 35.16 54.24
CA ILE A 14 -7.80 34.92 52.85
C ILE A 14 -9.16 34.95 52.17
N ILE A 15 -9.43 36.02 51.39
CA ILE A 15 -10.55 36.05 50.43
C ILE A 15 -10.17 35.15 49.28
N ALA A 16 -10.75 33.97 49.24
CA ALA A 16 -10.65 33.08 48.08
C ALA A 16 -11.50 33.63 46.92
N ALA A 17 -10.88 34.33 45.99
CA ALA A 17 -11.50 34.62 44.70
C ALA A 17 -11.57 33.33 43.90
N SER A 18 -12.74 32.71 43.82
CA SER A 18 -13.03 31.59 42.94
C SER A 18 -13.03 32.08 41.50
N PHE A 19 -11.88 31.98 40.81
CA PHE A 19 -11.85 32.01 39.36
C PHE A 19 -12.46 30.70 38.86
N LEU A 20 -13.73 30.74 38.43
CA LEU A 20 -14.24 29.74 37.50
C LEU A 20 -13.44 29.91 36.21
N ALA A 21 -12.37 29.14 36.06
CA ALA A 21 -11.77 28.91 34.78
C ALA A 21 -12.78 28.09 33.97
N THR A 22 -13.53 28.74 33.09
CA THR A 22 -14.17 28.02 31.97
C THR A 22 -13.04 27.41 31.18
N ALA A 23 -12.85 26.10 31.33
CA ALA A 23 -11.99 25.34 30.45
C ALA A 23 -12.62 25.44 29.05
N THR A 24 -12.19 26.42 28.26
CA THR A 24 -12.34 26.35 26.84
C THR A 24 -11.48 25.13 26.43
N THR A 25 -12.12 24.03 26.09
CA THR A 25 -11.46 22.94 25.42
C THR A 25 -10.93 23.53 24.11
N ALA A 26 -9.65 23.93 24.13
CA ALA A 26 -8.96 24.27 22.89
C ALA A 26 -9.07 23.03 22.01
N THR A 27 -9.79 23.17 20.91
CA THR A 27 -9.73 22.15 19.82
C THR A 27 -8.27 21.91 19.53
N PRO A 28 -7.82 20.66 19.50
CA PRO A 28 -6.43 20.37 19.18
C PRO A 28 -6.10 21.02 17.84
N ALA A 29 -5.11 21.87 17.82
CA ALA A 29 -4.73 22.66 16.63
C ALA A 29 -4.34 21.79 15.41
N TYR A 30 -4.22 20.50 15.60
CA TYR A 30 -3.83 19.53 14.58
C TYR A 30 -4.97 19.19 13.59
N ALA A 31 -6.20 19.00 14.06
CA ALA A 31 -7.32 18.67 13.18
C ALA A 31 -7.83 19.88 12.37
N ALA A 32 -7.45 21.09 12.74
CA ALA A 32 -7.82 22.31 12.02
C ALA A 32 -7.09 22.34 10.65
N GLY A 33 -7.84 22.11 9.58
CA GLY A 33 -7.32 22.04 8.21
C GLY A 33 -7.22 20.63 7.62
N GLU A 34 -7.34 19.57 8.44
CA GLU A 34 -7.40 18.21 7.93
C GLU A 34 -8.71 17.96 7.18
N LYS A 35 -8.61 17.28 6.04
CA LYS A 35 -9.77 16.86 5.25
C LYS A 35 -10.06 15.38 5.51
N VAL A 36 -11.28 15.08 5.92
CA VAL A 36 -11.80 13.72 6.13
C VAL A 36 -12.82 13.40 5.04
N ALA A 37 -12.51 12.42 4.21
CA ALA A 37 -13.44 11.88 3.22
C ALA A 37 -14.15 10.66 3.79
N ILE A 38 -15.48 10.67 3.79
CA ILE A 38 -16.30 9.55 4.27
C ILE A 38 -17.10 9.00 3.11
N ILE A 39 -16.95 7.71 2.85
CA ILE A 39 -17.54 7.01 1.73
C ILE A 39 -18.53 5.97 2.28
N VAL A 40 -19.75 5.94 1.77
CA VAL A 40 -20.72 4.87 2.05
C VAL A 40 -21.17 4.27 0.73
N GLY A 41 -20.69 3.07 0.42
CA GLY A 41 -21.14 2.31 -0.74
C GLY A 41 -22.53 1.69 -0.53
N PRO A 42 -23.18 1.20 -1.60
CA PRO A 42 -24.47 0.53 -1.51
C PRO A 42 -24.32 -0.86 -0.87
N VAL A 43 -25.11 -1.15 0.15
CA VAL A 43 -25.15 -2.43 0.88
C VAL A 43 -26.60 -2.92 1.07
N GLY A 44 -27.44 -2.64 0.10
CA GLY A 44 -28.84 -3.04 0.10
C GLY A 44 -29.62 -2.49 1.28
N SER A 45 -30.34 -3.32 2.00
CA SER A 45 -31.15 -2.92 3.16
C SER A 45 -30.34 -2.35 4.32
N MET A 46 -29.03 -2.61 4.39
CA MET A 46 -28.15 -2.10 5.44
C MET A 46 -27.59 -0.69 5.15
N THR A 47 -27.77 -0.15 3.95
CA THR A 47 -27.21 1.15 3.54
C THR A 47 -27.57 2.29 4.48
N ASN A 48 -28.82 2.34 4.96
CA ASN A 48 -29.26 3.36 5.91
C ASN A 48 -28.55 3.26 7.26
N GLY A 49 -28.29 2.05 7.74
CA GLY A 49 -27.52 1.82 8.96
C GLY A 49 -26.08 2.30 8.81
N TYR A 50 -25.46 2.04 7.67
CA TYR A 50 -24.10 2.47 7.36
C TYR A 50 -23.99 3.98 7.21
N ARG A 51 -25.00 4.64 6.59
CA ARG A 51 -25.07 6.12 6.57
C ARG A 51 -25.15 6.70 7.98
N SER A 52 -25.99 6.10 8.84
CA SER A 52 -26.14 6.57 10.23
C SER A 52 -24.82 6.44 11.02
N ALA A 53 -24.11 5.31 10.87
CA ALA A 53 -22.78 5.12 11.49
C ALA A 53 -21.75 6.12 10.91
N ALA A 54 -21.77 6.32 9.61
CA ALA A 54 -20.90 7.28 8.92
C ALA A 54 -21.17 8.74 9.33
N ASP A 55 -22.43 9.08 9.65
CA ASP A 55 -22.79 10.40 10.20
C ASP A 55 -22.27 10.60 11.62
N GLY A 56 -22.17 9.54 12.42
CA GLY A 56 -21.45 9.55 13.70
C GLY A 56 -19.98 9.89 13.52
N VAL A 57 -19.32 9.21 12.59
CA VAL A 57 -17.92 9.48 12.20
C VAL A 57 -17.76 10.92 11.68
N ALA A 58 -18.67 11.40 10.85
CA ALA A 58 -18.66 12.78 10.34
C ALA A 58 -18.76 13.80 11.46
N SER A 59 -19.61 13.53 12.46
CA SER A 59 -19.81 14.38 13.61
C SER A 59 -18.55 14.43 14.51
N ALA A 60 -17.91 13.28 14.72
CA ALA A 60 -16.64 13.19 15.44
C ALA A 60 -15.52 13.96 14.74
N ALA A 61 -15.40 13.82 13.42
CA ALA A 61 -14.43 14.57 12.60
C ALA A 61 -14.65 16.08 12.70
N ALA A 62 -15.89 16.53 12.55
CA ALA A 62 -16.25 17.94 12.64
C ALA A 62 -15.99 18.51 14.04
N ALA A 63 -16.30 17.74 15.10
CA ALA A 63 -16.00 18.12 16.48
C ALA A 63 -14.49 18.24 16.75
N ALA A 64 -13.66 17.45 16.07
CA ALA A 64 -12.21 17.58 16.09
C ALA A 64 -11.68 18.76 15.25
N GLY A 65 -12.53 19.47 14.49
CA GLY A 65 -12.16 20.62 13.68
C GLY A 65 -11.77 20.30 12.24
N ALA A 66 -11.98 19.08 11.77
CA ALA A 66 -11.68 18.67 10.42
C ALA A 66 -12.76 19.11 9.41
N THR A 67 -12.36 19.31 8.17
CA THR A 67 -13.28 19.49 7.04
C THR A 67 -13.79 18.14 6.56
N VAL A 68 -15.10 17.91 6.60
CA VAL A 68 -15.71 16.65 6.22
C VAL A 68 -16.29 16.71 4.82
N VAL A 69 -15.96 15.75 3.97
CA VAL A 69 -16.54 15.54 2.64
C VAL A 69 -17.19 14.16 2.57
N LYS A 70 -18.43 14.09 2.11
CA LYS A 70 -19.22 12.85 2.08
C LYS A 70 -19.47 12.41 0.64
N ALA A 71 -19.29 11.11 0.38
CA ALA A 71 -19.70 10.44 -0.85
C ALA A 71 -20.54 9.21 -0.47
N TYR A 72 -21.84 9.42 -0.28
CA TYR A 72 -22.75 8.39 0.21
C TYR A 72 -23.62 7.85 -0.91
N SER A 73 -23.87 6.53 -0.91
CA SER A 73 -24.91 5.93 -1.75
C SER A 73 -26.22 6.71 -1.59
N PRO A 74 -26.99 6.99 -2.66
CA PRO A 74 -26.78 6.49 -4.02
C PRO A 74 -25.78 7.27 -4.87
N ASP A 75 -25.15 8.28 -4.32
CA ASP A 75 -24.22 9.17 -5.04
C ASP A 75 -22.74 8.79 -4.86
N ALA A 76 -22.44 7.65 -4.23
CA ALA A 76 -21.09 7.13 -4.09
C ALA A 76 -20.57 6.52 -5.40
N THR A 77 -20.64 7.28 -6.49
CA THR A 77 -20.07 6.92 -7.79
C THR A 77 -18.56 7.14 -7.80
N TRP A 78 -17.85 6.49 -8.72
CA TRP A 78 -16.40 6.63 -8.82
C TRP A 78 -15.93 8.10 -8.89
N ALA A 79 -16.55 8.90 -9.75
CA ALA A 79 -16.21 10.32 -9.90
C ALA A 79 -16.42 11.14 -8.60
N ASN A 80 -17.54 10.90 -7.90
CA ASN A 80 -17.83 11.58 -6.63
C ASN A 80 -16.88 11.14 -5.52
N VAL A 81 -16.52 9.85 -5.49
CA VAL A 81 -15.54 9.31 -4.55
C VAL A 81 -14.15 9.88 -4.83
N GLN A 82 -13.70 9.93 -6.10
CA GLN A 82 -12.43 10.58 -6.45
C GLN A 82 -12.40 12.05 -6.00
N ALA A 83 -13.47 12.79 -6.24
CA ALA A 83 -13.57 14.19 -5.81
C ALA A 83 -13.54 14.34 -4.27
N ALA A 84 -14.19 13.42 -3.55
CA ALA A 84 -14.18 13.42 -2.10
C ALA A 84 -12.80 13.13 -1.52
N VAL A 85 -12.10 12.12 -2.05
CA VAL A 85 -10.80 11.67 -1.52
C VAL A 85 -9.63 12.52 -2.00
N ASN A 86 -9.80 13.34 -3.05
CA ASN A 86 -8.73 14.22 -3.54
C ASN A 86 -8.24 15.15 -2.43
N GLY A 87 -6.96 15.02 -2.06
CA GLY A 87 -6.34 15.76 -0.97
C GLY A 87 -6.86 15.42 0.43
N ALA A 88 -7.54 14.29 0.63
CA ALA A 88 -8.01 13.86 1.94
C ALA A 88 -6.86 13.33 2.80
N ASN A 89 -6.79 13.78 4.06
CA ASN A 89 -5.83 13.33 5.05
C ASN A 89 -6.28 12.04 5.74
N VAL A 90 -7.60 11.84 5.85
CA VAL A 90 -8.18 10.60 6.34
C VAL A 90 -9.31 10.18 5.41
N ILE A 91 -9.34 8.91 5.08
CA ILE A 91 -10.42 8.28 4.31
C ILE A 91 -11.11 7.26 5.22
N VAL A 92 -12.44 7.35 5.34
CA VAL A 92 -13.23 6.35 6.05
C VAL A 92 -14.21 5.71 5.07
N TYR A 93 -14.17 4.40 4.95
CA TYR A 93 -15.02 3.65 4.03
C TYR A 93 -15.96 2.71 4.77
N PHE A 94 -17.23 2.77 4.40
CA PHE A 94 -18.30 1.83 4.77
C PHE A 94 -18.87 1.22 3.50
N GLY A 95 -18.95 -0.08 3.40
CA GLY A 95 -19.50 -0.72 2.22
C GLY A 95 -19.10 -2.17 2.05
N HIS A 96 -19.38 -2.73 0.88
CA HIS A 96 -18.92 -4.05 0.55
C HIS A 96 -17.39 -4.06 0.35
N GLY A 97 -16.75 -5.08 0.95
CA GLY A 97 -15.42 -5.49 0.59
C GLY A 97 -15.46 -6.70 -0.37
N ASN A 98 -14.48 -6.80 -1.23
CA ASN A 98 -14.23 -7.95 -2.10
C ASN A 98 -12.73 -8.21 -2.12
N GLY A 99 -12.26 -9.12 -1.29
CA GLY A 99 -10.83 -9.41 -1.10
C GLY A 99 -10.43 -10.80 -1.62
N PHE A 100 -9.14 -11.04 -1.63
CA PHE A 100 -8.56 -12.32 -1.95
C PHE A 100 -7.55 -12.73 -0.85
N PRO A 101 -7.46 -14.00 -0.43
CA PRO A 101 -8.22 -15.17 -0.90
C PRO A 101 -9.71 -15.14 -0.54
N ASN A 102 -10.50 -15.65 -1.45
CA ASN A 102 -11.96 -15.57 -1.43
C ASN A 102 -12.54 -16.97 -1.65
N PRO A 103 -13.53 -17.42 -0.83
CA PRO A 103 -14.06 -18.77 -0.95
C PRO A 103 -14.82 -19.02 -2.26
N TYR A 104 -15.19 -17.96 -2.98
CA TYR A 104 -15.97 -18.04 -4.22
C TYR A 104 -15.14 -17.91 -5.49
N SER A 105 -13.83 -17.64 -5.37
CA SER A 105 -12.92 -17.53 -6.51
C SER A 105 -11.57 -18.16 -6.19
N SER A 106 -11.09 -19.00 -7.08
CA SER A 106 -9.75 -19.60 -7.00
C SER A 106 -8.66 -18.70 -7.61
N THR A 107 -9.05 -17.60 -8.27
CA THR A 107 -8.13 -16.68 -8.93
C THR A 107 -8.37 -15.26 -8.47
N GLU A 108 -7.29 -14.56 -8.20
CA GLU A 108 -7.32 -13.13 -7.93
C GLU A 108 -7.67 -12.35 -9.20
N ASN A 109 -8.50 -11.32 -9.03
CA ASN A 109 -8.81 -10.37 -10.10
C ASN A 109 -8.65 -8.94 -9.57
N PRO A 110 -7.47 -8.31 -9.77
CA PRO A 110 -7.15 -6.99 -9.25
C PRO A 110 -8.07 -5.86 -9.73
N ASP A 111 -8.86 -6.09 -10.79
CA ASP A 111 -9.87 -5.13 -11.24
C ASP A 111 -11.04 -5.02 -10.26
N ARG A 112 -11.28 -6.06 -9.46
CA ARG A 112 -12.46 -6.22 -8.61
C ARG A 112 -12.18 -6.41 -7.14
N VAL A 113 -10.98 -6.90 -6.78
CA VAL A 113 -10.61 -7.18 -5.38
C VAL A 113 -9.83 -6.03 -4.77
N ASN A 114 -9.72 -6.02 -3.47
CA ASN A 114 -8.91 -5.12 -2.67
C ASN A 114 -9.27 -3.64 -2.85
N GLY A 115 -10.54 -3.35 -3.06
CA GLY A 115 -11.06 -2.00 -3.32
C GLY A 115 -12.45 -1.77 -2.74
N TRP A 116 -13.24 -0.95 -3.40
CA TRP A 116 -14.51 -0.43 -2.89
C TRP A 116 -15.70 -0.86 -3.73
N GLY A 117 -16.77 -1.30 -3.06
CA GLY A 117 -18.10 -1.45 -3.66
C GLY A 117 -18.79 -0.10 -3.74
N LEU A 118 -19.00 0.42 -4.95
CA LEU A 118 -19.52 1.76 -5.21
C LEU A 118 -20.79 1.72 -6.07
N ASN A 119 -21.53 2.84 -6.11
CA ASN A 119 -22.65 2.98 -7.02
C ASN A 119 -22.19 3.07 -8.47
N ARG A 120 -22.93 2.43 -9.37
CA ARG A 120 -22.74 2.65 -10.80
C ARG A 120 -23.24 4.05 -11.18
N THR A 121 -22.54 4.65 -12.12
CA THR A 121 -23.02 5.90 -12.76
C THR A 121 -24.38 5.65 -13.42
N ASN A 122 -25.31 6.58 -13.25
CA ASN A 122 -26.68 6.54 -13.80
C ASN A 122 -27.61 5.45 -13.20
N THR A 123 -27.31 4.92 -12.02
CA THR A 123 -28.25 4.10 -11.25
C THR A 123 -28.71 4.86 -10.01
N ASN A 124 -30.02 4.84 -9.76
CA ASN A 124 -30.58 5.45 -8.56
C ASN A 124 -30.91 4.34 -7.56
N GLY A 125 -30.34 4.40 -6.36
CA GLY A 125 -30.70 3.53 -5.25
C GLY A 125 -29.53 2.88 -4.52
N ASP A 126 -29.89 2.22 -3.44
CA ASP A 126 -28.97 1.60 -2.48
C ASP A 126 -28.78 0.10 -2.75
N GLY A 127 -29.20 -0.38 -3.91
CA GLY A 127 -29.08 -1.78 -4.28
C GLY A 127 -27.62 -2.24 -4.32
N ASP A 128 -27.38 -3.44 -3.79
CA ASP A 128 -26.06 -4.08 -3.71
C ASP A 128 -25.84 -5.11 -4.84
N ASN A 129 -26.67 -5.10 -5.84
CA ASN A 129 -26.53 -6.00 -6.97
C ASN A 129 -25.40 -5.53 -7.90
N TRP A 130 -24.28 -6.27 -7.88
CA TRP A 130 -23.09 -5.98 -8.66
C TRP A 130 -23.32 -5.96 -10.19
N SER A 131 -24.42 -6.55 -10.68
CA SER A 131 -24.76 -6.55 -12.11
C SER A 131 -25.56 -5.32 -12.55
N THR A 132 -26.25 -4.64 -11.63
CA THR A 132 -27.19 -3.55 -11.96
C THR A 132 -26.94 -2.23 -11.25
N THR A 133 -26.59 -2.24 -9.96
CA THR A 133 -26.55 -1.02 -9.12
C THR A 133 -25.21 -0.73 -8.51
N MET A 134 -24.40 -1.77 -8.26
CA MET A 134 -23.10 -1.67 -7.64
C MET A 134 -21.99 -2.07 -8.61
N VAL A 135 -20.79 -1.55 -8.38
CA VAL A 135 -19.55 -1.95 -9.04
C VAL A 135 -18.43 -2.07 -8.00
N TYR A 136 -17.57 -3.06 -8.15
CA TYR A 136 -16.32 -3.10 -7.40
C TYR A 136 -15.23 -2.36 -8.16
N CYS A 137 -14.71 -1.29 -7.57
CA CYS A 137 -13.52 -0.59 -8.04
C CYS A 137 -12.33 -1.13 -7.26
N GLY A 138 -11.64 -2.11 -7.85
CA GLY A 138 -10.56 -2.86 -7.24
C GLY A 138 -9.25 -2.07 -7.16
N GLU A 139 -8.18 -2.76 -6.78
CA GLU A 139 -6.88 -2.12 -6.53
C GLU A 139 -6.34 -1.37 -7.75
N LYS A 140 -6.53 -1.92 -8.98
CA LYS A 140 -6.10 -1.21 -10.21
C LYS A 140 -6.83 0.11 -10.42
N ALA A 141 -8.12 0.19 -10.07
CA ALA A 141 -8.85 1.44 -10.13
C ALA A 141 -8.32 2.44 -9.10
N LEU A 142 -8.07 2.00 -7.87
CA LEU A 142 -7.52 2.84 -6.82
C LEU A 142 -6.14 3.41 -7.19
N LEU A 143 -5.27 2.56 -7.76
CA LEU A 143 -3.92 2.92 -8.18
C LEU A 143 -3.86 3.72 -9.49
N GLY A 144 -4.95 3.82 -10.25
CA GLY A 144 -4.94 4.43 -11.58
C GLY A 144 -4.23 3.59 -12.65
N THR A 145 -4.17 2.28 -12.47
CA THR A 145 -3.52 1.34 -13.40
C THR A 145 -4.51 0.48 -14.19
N LEU A 146 -5.81 0.77 -14.06
CA LEU A 146 -6.85 0.08 -14.81
C LEU A 146 -6.77 0.41 -16.30
N THR A 147 -6.72 -0.60 -17.17
CA THR A 147 -6.60 -0.45 -18.61
C THR A 147 -7.83 -0.94 -19.36
N ALA A 148 -7.97 -0.56 -20.62
CA ALA A 148 -9.09 -1.00 -21.48
C ALA A 148 -9.19 -2.52 -21.67
N SER A 149 -8.08 -3.24 -21.48
CA SER A 149 -8.02 -4.70 -21.59
C SER A 149 -8.46 -5.42 -20.32
N ASP A 150 -8.52 -4.74 -19.19
CA ASP A 150 -8.74 -5.33 -17.87
C ASP A 150 -10.20 -5.64 -17.54
N GLY A 151 -11.12 -5.45 -18.44
CA GLY A 151 -12.53 -5.78 -18.26
C GLY A 151 -13.47 -4.62 -18.58
N ILE A 152 -14.08 -4.69 -19.74
CA ILE A 152 -14.89 -3.64 -20.37
C ILE A 152 -15.95 -3.05 -19.42
N HIS A 153 -16.53 -3.86 -18.55
CA HIS A 153 -17.64 -3.39 -17.70
C HIS A 153 -17.19 -2.53 -16.53
N GLN A 154 -16.06 -2.83 -15.91
CA GLN A 154 -15.56 -2.08 -14.76
C GLN A 154 -14.85 -0.81 -15.15
N TRP A 155 -14.12 -0.89 -16.24
CA TRP A 155 -13.44 0.23 -16.82
C TRP A 155 -14.38 1.43 -17.13
N ASN A 156 -15.60 1.16 -17.61
CA ASN A 156 -16.59 2.20 -17.85
C ASN A 156 -17.16 2.83 -16.56
N TRP A 157 -16.98 2.21 -15.39
CA TRP A 157 -17.58 2.66 -14.13
C TRP A 157 -16.57 3.11 -13.07
N CYS A 158 -15.35 2.58 -13.12
CA CYS A 158 -14.26 2.89 -12.20
C CYS A 158 -13.12 3.68 -12.88
N GLY A 159 -13.43 4.59 -13.79
CA GLY A 159 -12.41 5.38 -14.46
C GLY A 159 -12.76 5.80 -15.88
N GLY A 160 -13.86 5.24 -16.46
CA GLY A 160 -14.34 5.60 -17.80
C GLY A 160 -13.45 5.11 -18.93
N SER A 161 -13.80 5.50 -20.17
CA SER A 161 -13.24 4.93 -21.40
C SER A 161 -11.78 5.30 -21.71
N THR A 162 -11.18 6.19 -21.00
CA THR A 162 -9.79 6.63 -21.21
C THR A 162 -9.11 7.01 -19.91
N ASN A 163 -9.80 6.95 -18.77
CA ASN A 163 -9.31 7.46 -17.52
C ASN A 163 -8.66 6.33 -16.72
N THR A 164 -7.37 6.43 -16.55
CA THR A 164 -6.55 5.64 -15.66
C THR A 164 -6.27 6.39 -14.37
N ASP A 165 -6.96 7.52 -14.09
CA ASP A 165 -6.74 8.30 -12.89
C ASP A 165 -7.28 7.54 -11.68
N GLY A 166 -6.37 7.17 -10.77
CA GLY A 166 -6.69 6.59 -9.49
C GLY A 166 -7.28 7.60 -8.51
N ILE A 167 -7.14 7.29 -7.24
CA ILE A 167 -7.43 8.25 -6.17
C ILE A 167 -6.18 9.07 -5.84
N THR A 168 -6.38 10.32 -5.40
CA THR A 168 -5.29 11.26 -5.08
C THR A 168 -5.44 11.84 -3.68
N PRO A 169 -5.33 11.04 -2.62
CA PRO A 169 -5.37 11.53 -1.24
C PRO A 169 -4.16 12.42 -0.93
N ALA A 170 -4.19 13.10 0.22
CA ALA A 170 -3.05 13.85 0.71
C ALA A 170 -1.86 12.91 0.98
N PRO A 171 -0.61 13.36 0.77
CA PRO A 171 0.55 12.57 1.12
C PRO A 171 0.52 12.14 2.59
N GLY A 172 0.73 10.86 2.85
CA GLY A 172 0.72 10.33 4.19
C GLY A 172 -0.66 10.26 4.85
N PHE A 173 -1.71 10.07 4.08
CA PHE A 173 -3.06 9.90 4.58
C PHE A 173 -3.22 8.64 5.44
N THR A 174 -4.33 8.56 6.17
CA THR A 174 -4.76 7.37 6.90
C THR A 174 -6.04 6.84 6.29
N VAL A 175 -6.19 5.52 6.18
CA VAL A 175 -7.44 4.90 5.77
C VAL A 175 -8.03 4.05 6.89
N ILE A 176 -9.34 4.18 7.10
CA ILE A 176 -10.12 3.41 8.07
C ILE A 176 -11.23 2.69 7.30
N TYR A 177 -11.23 1.38 7.34
CA TYR A 177 -12.33 0.55 6.83
C TYR A 177 -13.25 0.16 7.97
N SER A 178 -14.55 0.35 7.79
CA SER A 178 -15.55 -0.01 8.78
C SER A 178 -16.56 -0.99 8.19
N GLN A 179 -16.69 -2.16 8.82
CA GLN A 179 -17.68 -3.19 8.52
C GLN A 179 -17.63 -3.71 7.05
N ALA A 180 -16.49 -3.60 6.38
CA ALA A 180 -16.28 -4.13 5.04
C ALA A 180 -15.62 -5.52 5.11
N HIS A 181 -16.22 -6.53 4.47
CA HIS A 181 -15.66 -7.88 4.43
C HIS A 181 -14.22 -7.89 3.85
N TYR A 182 -13.42 -8.82 4.28
CA TYR A 182 -12.01 -9.04 3.90
C TYR A 182 -11.03 -7.97 4.40
N THR A 183 -11.47 -6.76 4.72
CA THR A 183 -10.57 -5.64 5.07
C THR A 183 -9.83 -5.86 6.39
N ALA A 184 -10.51 -6.45 7.39
CA ALA A 184 -9.90 -6.81 8.68
C ALA A 184 -9.42 -8.28 8.73
N GLY A 185 -9.59 -9.02 7.63
CA GLY A 185 -9.21 -10.42 7.51
C GLY A 185 -10.40 -11.40 7.49
N PHE A 186 -11.53 -11.04 8.13
CA PHE A 186 -12.73 -11.89 8.11
C PHE A 186 -13.31 -12.03 6.70
N GLY A 187 -13.88 -13.18 6.41
CA GLY A 187 -14.56 -13.46 5.14
C GLY A 187 -16.07 -13.34 5.23
N GLU A 188 -16.75 -13.68 4.15
CA GLU A 188 -18.19 -13.84 4.14
C GLU A 188 -18.57 -15.22 4.69
N ARG A 189 -19.55 -15.27 5.57
CA ARG A 189 -20.13 -16.50 6.10
C ARG A 189 -21.65 -16.35 6.13
N TYR A 190 -22.33 -17.22 5.39
CA TYR A 190 -23.80 -17.23 5.28
C TYR A 190 -24.44 -18.38 6.06
N SER A 191 -23.64 -19.34 6.54
CA SER A 191 -24.07 -20.52 7.27
C SER A 191 -23.11 -20.88 8.41
N PRO A 192 -23.59 -21.42 9.53
CA PRO A 192 -22.71 -21.95 10.57
C PRO A 192 -21.73 -23.03 10.10
N SER A 193 -22.06 -23.72 8.99
CA SER A 193 -21.22 -24.76 8.38
C SER A 193 -20.14 -24.22 7.44
N ASP A 194 -20.17 -22.91 7.10
CA ASP A 194 -19.13 -22.32 6.26
C ASP A 194 -17.78 -22.34 6.99
N PRO A 195 -16.67 -22.58 6.26
CA PRO A 195 -15.35 -22.64 6.87
C PRO A 195 -15.01 -21.36 7.66
N LEU A 196 -14.35 -21.55 8.80
CA LEU A 196 -13.73 -20.44 9.52
C LEU A 196 -12.55 -19.88 8.71
N THR A 197 -12.32 -18.58 8.82
CA THR A 197 -11.13 -17.95 8.25
C THR A 197 -9.89 -18.48 8.96
N THR A 198 -8.90 -18.93 8.21
CA THR A 198 -7.60 -19.29 8.79
C THR A 198 -6.76 -18.04 9.03
N LEU A 199 -5.77 -18.13 9.94
CA LEU A 199 -4.83 -17.03 10.19
C LEU A 199 -4.12 -16.57 8.91
N ASP A 200 -3.62 -17.51 8.12
CA ASP A 200 -2.95 -17.23 6.85
C ASP A 200 -3.86 -16.48 5.87
N GLN A 201 -5.11 -16.92 5.73
CA GLN A 201 -6.10 -16.20 4.91
C GLN A 201 -6.37 -14.78 5.42
N ALA A 202 -6.48 -14.60 6.74
CA ALA A 202 -6.72 -13.29 7.32
C ALA A 202 -5.54 -12.34 7.06
N GLN A 203 -4.32 -12.80 7.31
CA GLN A 203 -3.10 -12.02 7.06
C GLN A 203 -2.93 -11.68 5.58
N GLN A 204 -3.17 -12.63 4.69
CA GLN A 204 -3.10 -12.42 3.25
C GLN A 204 -4.16 -11.40 2.77
N ARG A 205 -5.40 -11.48 3.28
CA ARG A 205 -6.46 -10.52 2.96
C ARG A 205 -6.10 -9.11 3.38
N VAL A 206 -5.64 -8.93 4.62
CA VAL A 206 -5.23 -7.61 5.12
C VAL A 206 -4.05 -7.06 4.34
N ARG A 207 -3.04 -7.89 4.02
CA ARG A 207 -1.92 -7.50 3.18
C ARG A 207 -2.40 -7.01 1.80
N ASN A 208 -3.23 -7.79 1.15
CA ASN A 208 -3.73 -7.46 -0.19
C ASN A 208 -4.60 -6.20 -0.18
N TYR A 209 -5.48 -6.04 0.82
CA TYR A 209 -6.34 -4.86 0.94
C TYR A 209 -5.59 -3.59 1.30
N SER A 210 -4.54 -3.70 2.09
CA SER A 210 -3.69 -2.56 2.47
C SER A 210 -2.72 -2.16 1.36
N TYR A 211 -2.38 -3.07 0.45
CA TYR A 211 -1.44 -2.84 -0.63
C TYR A 211 -1.71 -1.56 -1.43
N PRO A 212 -2.90 -1.34 -2.05
CA PRO A 212 -3.15 -0.13 -2.82
C PRO A 212 -3.06 1.14 -1.97
N MET A 213 -3.44 1.10 -0.69
CA MET A 213 -3.39 2.27 0.19
C MET A 213 -1.95 2.62 0.57
N LEU A 214 -1.16 1.62 0.96
CA LEU A 214 0.26 1.82 1.28
C LEU A 214 1.06 2.23 0.04
N ALA A 215 0.75 1.67 -1.13
CA ALA A 215 1.33 2.08 -2.41
C ALA A 215 1.03 3.54 -2.78
N LEU A 216 -0.13 4.06 -2.40
CA LEU A 216 -0.49 5.47 -2.54
C LEU A 216 0.11 6.35 -1.42
N GLY A 217 0.89 5.78 -0.51
CA GLY A 217 1.58 6.49 0.55
C GLY A 217 0.78 6.66 1.84
N ALA A 218 -0.21 5.81 2.10
CA ALA A 218 -0.89 5.80 3.40
C ALA A 218 0.10 5.51 4.53
N ARG A 219 -0.03 6.20 5.66
CA ARG A 219 0.74 5.95 6.88
C ARG A 219 0.21 4.78 7.69
N GLY A 220 -1.10 4.65 7.70
CA GLY A 220 -1.79 3.61 8.42
C GLY A 220 -3.05 3.18 7.71
N TYR A 221 -3.24 1.89 7.70
CA TYR A 221 -4.44 1.20 7.30
C TYR A 221 -5.03 0.55 8.55
N ILE A 222 -6.24 0.92 8.93
CA ILE A 222 -6.97 0.32 10.04
C ILE A 222 -8.29 -0.22 9.52
N ALA A 223 -8.62 -1.45 9.87
CA ALA A 223 -9.88 -2.05 9.49
C ALA A 223 -10.59 -2.64 10.71
N THR A 224 -11.88 -2.35 10.84
CA THR A 224 -12.70 -2.81 11.96
C THR A 224 -14.06 -3.33 11.50
N GLY A 225 -14.43 -4.48 12.02
CA GLY A 225 -15.80 -4.99 11.98
C GLY A 225 -16.61 -4.66 13.23
N LEU A 226 -16.03 -3.94 14.20
CA LEU A 226 -16.60 -3.75 15.55
C LEU A 226 -17.47 -2.50 15.68
N GLY A 227 -17.47 -1.62 14.66
CA GLY A 227 -18.31 -0.41 14.67
C GLY A 227 -17.73 0.78 15.41
N ASP A 228 -16.43 0.79 15.73
CA ASP A 228 -15.67 1.78 16.50
C ASP A 228 -14.85 2.76 15.62
N ALA A 229 -15.23 2.93 14.36
CA ALA A 229 -14.50 3.78 13.41
C ALA A 229 -14.47 5.27 13.82
N ASP A 230 -15.48 5.76 14.50
CA ASP A 230 -15.54 7.12 15.04
C ASP A 230 -14.54 7.33 16.18
N GLU A 231 -14.38 6.33 17.06
CA GLU A 231 -13.36 6.36 18.12
C GLU A 231 -11.95 6.32 17.53
N ILE A 232 -11.69 5.44 16.56
CA ILE A 232 -10.41 5.34 15.86
C ILE A 232 -10.09 6.68 15.18
N LEU A 233 -11.04 7.22 14.42
CA LEU A 233 -10.88 8.52 13.75
C LEU A 233 -10.60 9.64 14.76
N THR A 234 -11.35 9.67 15.86
CA THR A 234 -11.12 10.68 16.92
C THR A 234 -9.69 10.62 17.44
N ARG A 235 -9.15 9.42 17.70
CA ARG A 235 -7.76 9.27 18.16
C ARG A 235 -6.77 9.73 17.09
N VAL A 236 -6.97 9.36 15.83
CA VAL A 236 -6.14 9.80 14.69
C VAL A 236 -6.11 11.34 14.61
N LEU A 237 -7.24 12.01 14.76
CA LEU A 237 -7.35 13.46 14.62
C LEU A 237 -6.92 14.25 15.87
N THR A 238 -7.07 13.68 17.07
CA THR A 238 -6.88 14.43 18.32
C THR A 238 -5.65 14.02 19.11
N GLN A 239 -5.01 12.90 18.75
CA GLN A 239 -3.84 12.36 19.44
C GLN A 239 -2.64 12.20 18.48
N PRO A 240 -2.18 13.28 17.85
CA PRO A 240 -1.23 13.25 16.73
C PRO A 240 0.16 12.69 17.08
N ASN A 241 0.51 12.66 18.35
CA ASN A 241 1.80 12.17 18.84
C ASN A 241 1.77 10.69 19.24
N ARG A 242 0.60 10.07 19.23
CA ARG A 242 0.49 8.63 19.49
C ARG A 242 0.80 7.84 18.21
N THR A 243 1.46 6.73 18.40
CA THR A 243 1.74 5.81 17.28
C THR A 243 0.48 5.08 16.83
N PHE A 244 0.48 4.60 15.60
CA PHE A 244 -0.64 3.78 15.11
C PHE A 244 -0.81 2.49 15.92
N GLY A 245 0.30 1.90 16.40
CA GLY A 245 0.22 0.75 17.31
C GLY A 245 -0.52 1.08 18.60
N GLU A 246 -0.23 2.21 19.23
CA GLU A 246 -0.95 2.66 20.45
C GLU A 246 -2.42 2.97 20.16
N ILE A 247 -2.73 3.58 19.01
CA ILE A 247 -4.12 3.84 18.59
C ILE A 247 -4.88 2.54 18.38
N PHE A 248 -4.23 1.55 17.76
CA PHE A 248 -4.79 0.23 17.52
C PHE A 248 -5.06 -0.50 18.85
N PHE A 249 -4.15 -0.41 19.82
CA PHE A 249 -4.29 -1.06 21.13
C PHE A 249 -5.45 -0.48 21.98
N ASP A 250 -5.90 0.71 21.70
CA ASP A 250 -7.06 1.32 22.35
C ASP A 250 -8.40 0.95 21.67
N GLY A 251 -8.40 0.15 20.63
CA GLY A 251 -9.61 -0.29 19.94
C GLY A 251 -10.55 -1.07 20.87
N GLY A 252 -11.86 -0.91 20.68
CA GLY A 252 -12.89 -1.43 21.60
C GLY A 252 -12.96 -2.96 21.75
N GLY A 253 -12.26 -3.71 20.92
CA GLY A 253 -12.18 -5.18 21.00
C GLY A 253 -10.75 -5.69 21.17
N PHE A 254 -9.79 -4.81 21.51
CA PHE A 254 -8.39 -5.21 21.50
C PHE A 254 -8.06 -6.24 22.60
N ASN A 255 -7.37 -7.29 22.18
CA ASN A 255 -6.88 -8.34 23.07
C ASN A 255 -5.47 -8.76 22.67
N TYR A 256 -4.48 -8.45 23.51
CA TYR A 256 -3.08 -8.79 23.26
C TYR A 256 -2.82 -10.27 22.97
N SER A 257 -3.52 -11.17 23.61
CA SER A 257 -3.33 -12.61 23.45
C SER A 257 -3.85 -13.15 22.10
N ALA A 258 -4.67 -12.35 21.40
CA ALA A 258 -5.25 -12.69 20.12
C ALA A 258 -4.61 -11.92 18.94
N LEU A 259 -3.63 -11.04 19.22
CA LEU A 259 -2.91 -10.28 18.20
C LEU A 259 -1.85 -11.15 17.53
N MET A 260 -1.87 -11.18 16.21
CA MET A 260 -0.86 -11.83 15.38
C MET A 260 -0.32 -10.86 14.35
N ALA A 261 1.00 -10.65 14.41
CA ALA A 261 1.72 -9.68 13.59
C ALA A 261 2.73 -10.38 12.70
N ILE A 262 2.83 -9.94 11.44
CA ILE A 262 3.85 -10.36 10.48
C ILE A 262 4.40 -9.14 9.76
N PRO A 263 5.64 -9.18 9.24
CA PRO A 263 6.12 -8.16 8.30
C PRO A 263 5.22 -8.08 7.06
N HIS A 264 5.02 -6.86 6.54
CA HIS A 264 4.35 -6.69 5.26
C HIS A 264 5.33 -7.05 4.13
N ALA A 265 4.97 -8.02 3.27
CA ALA A 265 5.89 -8.54 2.25
C ALA A 265 6.35 -7.45 1.26
N ASP A 266 5.46 -6.50 0.93
CA ASP A 266 5.69 -5.53 -0.14
C ASP A 266 6.23 -4.17 0.37
N PHE A 267 6.15 -3.89 1.68
CA PHE A 267 6.53 -2.61 2.27
C PHE A 267 7.46 -2.78 3.47
N PRO A 268 8.78 -2.68 3.28
CA PRO A 268 9.75 -2.79 4.35
C PRO A 268 9.49 -1.81 5.50
N GLY A 269 9.51 -2.31 6.72
CA GLY A 269 9.20 -1.54 7.93
C GLY A 269 7.71 -1.36 8.23
N ALA A 270 6.83 -1.85 7.33
CA ALA A 270 5.43 -2.03 7.63
C ALA A 270 5.16 -3.45 8.16
N GLU A 271 4.11 -3.57 8.94
CA GLU A 271 3.62 -4.83 9.49
C GLU A 271 2.15 -5.02 9.13
N VAL A 272 1.70 -6.27 9.12
CA VAL A 272 0.29 -6.67 9.05
C VAL A 272 -0.08 -7.27 10.38
N TRP A 273 -1.05 -6.67 11.04
CA TRP A 273 -1.60 -7.10 12.31
C TRP A 273 -3.04 -7.55 12.13
N VAL A 274 -3.36 -8.72 12.61
CA VAL A 274 -4.74 -9.24 12.66
C VAL A 274 -5.08 -9.67 14.06
N GLN A 275 -6.32 -9.46 14.47
CA GLN A 275 -6.81 -9.85 15.77
C GLN A 275 -8.05 -10.71 15.64
N GLU A 276 -7.98 -11.92 16.17
CA GLU A 276 -9.13 -12.81 16.29
C GLU A 276 -9.96 -12.41 17.52
N THR A 277 -11.27 -12.29 17.34
CA THR A 277 -12.22 -12.02 18.42
C THR A 277 -13.61 -12.53 18.05
N VAL A 278 -14.56 -12.45 18.97
CA VAL A 278 -15.97 -12.76 18.74
C VAL A 278 -16.74 -11.43 18.69
N ALA A 279 -17.33 -11.12 17.55
CA ALA A 279 -18.12 -9.90 17.36
C ALA A 279 -19.63 -10.18 17.51
N GLY A 280 -20.09 -10.27 18.74
CA GLY A 280 -21.52 -10.45 19.05
C GLY A 280 -22.11 -11.70 18.38
N SER A 281 -23.23 -11.51 17.64
CA SER A 281 -23.86 -12.59 16.87
C SER A 281 -23.35 -12.70 15.43
N MET A 282 -22.44 -11.81 15.01
CA MET A 282 -21.86 -11.89 13.68
C MET A 282 -21.11 -13.19 13.50
N HIS A 283 -21.14 -13.75 12.30
CA HIS A 283 -20.59 -15.06 11.97
C HIS A 283 -21.01 -16.16 12.96
N PHE A 284 -22.29 -16.09 13.40
CA PHE A 284 -22.89 -17.09 14.30
C PHE A 284 -22.21 -17.19 15.68
N GLY A 285 -21.64 -16.08 16.16
CA GLY A 285 -20.92 -16.04 17.44
C GLY A 285 -19.61 -16.81 17.46
N GLN A 286 -19.08 -17.16 16.29
CA GLN A 286 -17.77 -17.79 16.20
C GLN A 286 -16.64 -16.76 16.11
N PRO A 287 -15.42 -17.11 16.56
CA PRO A 287 -14.25 -16.27 16.36
C PRO A 287 -13.98 -16.01 14.87
N ASP A 288 -13.58 -14.79 14.55
CA ASP A 288 -13.05 -14.41 13.24
C ASP A 288 -12.16 -13.16 13.41
N TYR A 289 -11.55 -12.66 12.31
CA TYR A 289 -10.60 -11.56 12.34
C TYR A 289 -11.32 -10.23 12.09
N TRP A 290 -11.77 -9.57 13.16
CA TRP A 290 -12.60 -8.36 13.08
C TRP A 290 -11.83 -7.05 13.21
N TYR A 291 -10.54 -7.09 13.51
CA TYR A 291 -9.72 -5.91 13.74
C TYR A 291 -8.33 -6.12 13.15
N ALA A 292 -7.88 -5.17 12.31
CA ALA A 292 -6.60 -5.26 11.63
C ALA A 292 -5.93 -3.89 11.44
N PHE A 293 -4.61 -3.94 11.36
CA PHE A 293 -3.76 -2.80 11.00
C PHE A 293 -2.75 -3.24 9.94
N ALA A 294 -2.41 -2.31 9.04
CA ALA A 294 -1.23 -2.45 8.19
C ALA A 294 -0.51 -1.10 8.06
N GLY A 295 0.81 -1.13 8.10
CA GLY A 295 1.67 0.06 8.07
C GLY A 295 2.79 -0.03 9.08
N ASN A 296 3.49 1.08 9.32
CA ASN A 296 4.49 1.15 10.38
C ASN A 296 3.81 1.43 11.73
N PRO A 297 3.77 0.47 12.67
CA PRO A 297 3.09 0.66 13.94
C PRO A 297 3.72 1.73 14.84
N SER A 298 4.99 2.07 14.61
CA SER A 298 5.70 3.14 15.33
C SER A 298 5.51 4.53 14.72
N ALA A 299 4.90 4.62 13.54
CA ALA A 299 4.56 5.91 12.94
C ALA A 299 3.38 6.55 13.68
N THR A 300 3.30 7.89 13.61
CA THR A 300 2.19 8.66 14.16
C THR A 300 1.36 9.27 13.03
N PRO A 301 0.11 9.67 13.27
CA PRO A 301 -0.69 10.38 12.27
C PRO A 301 -0.02 11.64 11.70
N THR A 302 0.87 12.28 12.49
CA THR A 302 1.62 13.49 12.10
C THR A 302 3.06 13.24 11.69
N SER A 303 3.67 12.11 12.08
CA SER A 303 5.01 11.83 11.63
C SER A 303 4.97 11.83 10.10
N GLY A 304 5.85 12.61 9.48
CA GLY A 304 5.94 12.68 8.03
C GLY A 304 5.78 11.27 7.48
N GLY A 305 4.80 11.06 6.61
CA GLY A 305 4.44 9.73 6.09
C GLY A 305 5.70 9.01 5.68
N THR A 306 5.63 7.73 5.47
CA THR A 306 6.55 7.15 4.50
C THR A 306 6.31 7.91 3.22
N ALA A 307 6.96 9.09 3.11
CA ALA A 307 6.99 9.83 1.86
C ALA A 307 7.39 8.77 0.85
N LEU A 308 6.62 8.64 -0.22
CA LEU A 308 7.06 7.82 -1.34
C LEU A 308 8.53 8.15 -1.53
N PRO A 309 9.42 7.18 -1.64
CA PRO A 309 10.85 7.45 -1.68
C PRO A 309 11.22 8.44 -2.79
N PHE A 310 10.29 8.62 -3.73
CA PHE A 310 10.43 9.54 -4.85
C PHE A 310 9.09 10.18 -5.20
N SER A 311 9.13 11.46 -5.62
CA SER A 311 7.95 12.29 -5.87
C SER A 311 7.18 11.96 -7.16
N ASP A 312 7.78 11.20 -8.07
CA ASP A 312 7.27 10.93 -9.43
C ASP A 312 6.80 9.49 -9.65
N ILE A 313 6.60 8.71 -8.59
CA ILE A 313 6.24 7.29 -8.72
C ILE A 313 4.76 6.99 -8.44
N ALA A 314 3.97 7.97 -8.02
CA ALA A 314 2.58 7.77 -7.62
C ALA A 314 1.67 7.16 -8.71
N GLY A 315 2.02 7.31 -9.99
CA GLY A 315 1.30 6.72 -11.12
C GLY A 315 1.93 5.44 -11.69
N SER A 316 3.00 4.92 -11.08
CA SER A 316 3.68 3.72 -11.58
C SER A 316 2.96 2.46 -11.10
N ALA A 317 2.74 1.51 -12.01
CA ALA A 317 2.27 0.16 -11.68
C ALA A 317 3.29 -0.65 -10.84
N PHE A 318 4.53 -0.13 -10.72
CA PHE A 318 5.64 -0.76 -10.01
C PHE A 318 6.02 0.00 -8.74
N ILE A 319 5.09 0.78 -8.17
CA ILE A 319 5.35 1.67 -7.03
C ILE A 319 5.90 0.90 -5.80
N ALA A 320 5.39 -0.30 -5.54
CA ALA A 320 5.88 -1.16 -4.46
C ALA A 320 7.30 -1.67 -4.74
N ASP A 321 7.56 -2.09 -5.97
CA ASP A 321 8.90 -2.54 -6.39
C ASP A 321 9.92 -1.41 -6.26
N ILE A 322 9.53 -0.18 -6.65
CA ILE A 322 10.38 1.00 -6.52
C ILE A 322 10.62 1.34 -5.04
N ALA A 323 9.59 1.28 -4.22
CA ALA A 323 9.71 1.52 -2.78
C ALA A 323 10.63 0.48 -2.11
N TRP A 324 10.51 -0.79 -2.53
CA TRP A 324 11.36 -1.86 -2.03
C TRP A 324 12.84 -1.63 -2.40
N VAL A 325 13.19 -1.39 -3.68
CA VAL A 325 14.59 -1.15 -4.08
C VAL A 325 15.17 0.12 -3.44
N ALA A 326 14.34 1.11 -3.11
CA ALA A 326 14.75 2.30 -2.37
C ALA A 326 15.06 1.96 -0.90
N ALA A 327 14.18 1.21 -0.23
CA ALA A 327 14.34 0.80 1.16
C ALA A 327 15.56 -0.10 1.36
N GLN A 328 15.89 -0.95 0.37
CA GLN A 328 17.11 -1.76 0.36
C GLN A 328 18.38 -0.95 0.01
N GLY A 329 18.25 0.35 -0.26
CA GLY A 329 19.40 1.17 -0.67
C GLY A 329 19.96 0.82 -2.06
N ILE A 330 19.23 0.03 -2.85
CA ILE A 330 19.64 -0.39 -4.20
C ILE A 330 19.59 0.81 -5.15
N THR A 331 18.61 1.70 -4.97
CA THR A 331 18.47 2.92 -5.77
C THR A 331 18.55 4.18 -4.92
N LEU A 332 19.11 5.25 -5.50
CA LEU A 332 19.08 6.61 -4.96
C LEU A 332 18.21 7.55 -5.81
N GLY A 333 17.47 6.99 -6.79
CA GLY A 333 16.70 7.76 -7.74
C GLY A 333 17.52 8.25 -8.94
N CYS A 334 16.96 9.23 -9.67
CA CYS A 334 17.60 9.89 -10.81
C CYS A 334 18.01 11.34 -10.50
N GLY A 335 17.84 11.78 -9.24
CA GLY A 335 18.13 13.13 -8.75
C GLY A 335 16.85 13.89 -8.38
N ASN A 336 17.02 14.97 -7.61
CA ASN A 336 15.94 15.89 -7.19
C ASN A 336 14.73 15.18 -6.50
N GLY A 337 14.97 14.06 -5.81
CA GLY A 337 13.90 13.29 -5.17
C GLY A 337 12.99 12.56 -6.16
N GLN A 338 13.47 12.30 -7.38
CA GLN A 338 12.76 11.57 -8.43
C GLN A 338 13.38 10.19 -8.69
N TYR A 339 12.56 9.25 -9.15
CA TYR A 339 12.97 7.92 -9.59
C TYR A 339 13.10 7.80 -11.10
N CYS A 340 12.36 8.61 -11.85
CA CYS A 340 12.26 8.58 -13.30
C CYS A 340 11.76 7.22 -13.84
N PRO A 341 10.58 6.72 -13.44
CA PRO A 341 10.15 5.33 -13.63
C PRO A 341 10.16 4.88 -15.08
N THR A 342 9.75 5.74 -16.01
CA THR A 342 9.63 5.41 -17.45
C THR A 342 10.92 5.58 -18.27
N GLN A 343 12.00 6.09 -17.65
CA GLN A 343 13.28 6.18 -18.32
C GLN A 343 13.93 4.80 -18.50
N ASN A 344 14.57 4.59 -19.65
CA ASN A 344 15.31 3.36 -19.89
C ASN A 344 16.55 3.29 -18.99
N VAL A 345 16.84 2.11 -18.48
CA VAL A 345 18.06 1.83 -17.72
C VAL A 345 19.24 1.73 -18.67
N THR A 346 20.30 2.48 -18.37
CA THR A 346 21.58 2.34 -19.07
C THR A 346 22.42 1.22 -18.45
N ARG A 347 23.40 0.70 -19.21
CA ARG A 347 24.22 -0.43 -18.74
C ARG A 347 25.04 -0.10 -17.50
N ASP A 348 25.53 1.13 -17.37
CA ASP A 348 26.23 1.59 -16.18
C ASP A 348 25.30 1.73 -14.95
N GLN A 349 24.08 2.26 -15.14
CA GLN A 349 23.07 2.28 -14.09
C GLN A 349 22.68 0.87 -13.64
N MET A 350 22.51 -0.06 -14.58
CA MET A 350 22.21 -1.45 -14.30
C MET A 350 23.33 -2.10 -13.47
N ALA A 351 24.60 -1.76 -13.74
CA ALA A 351 25.73 -2.23 -12.93
C ALA A 351 25.58 -1.81 -11.46
N SER A 352 25.19 -0.56 -11.20
CA SER A 352 24.96 -0.10 -9.83
C SER A 352 23.74 -0.76 -9.18
N PHE A 353 22.65 -0.97 -9.92
CA PHE A 353 21.49 -1.69 -9.39
C PHE A 353 21.86 -3.11 -8.93
N ILE A 354 22.51 -3.90 -9.79
CA ILE A 354 22.89 -5.28 -9.45
C ILE A 354 24.02 -5.31 -8.40
N GLY A 355 25.02 -4.44 -8.55
CA GLY A 355 26.15 -4.36 -7.62
C GLY A 355 25.72 -4.09 -6.18
N ARG A 356 24.76 -3.19 -5.98
CA ARG A 356 24.18 -2.88 -4.67
C ARG A 356 23.23 -3.98 -4.19
N ALA A 357 22.37 -4.48 -5.08
CA ALA A 357 21.41 -5.53 -4.74
C ALA A 357 22.10 -6.79 -4.17
N LEU A 358 23.24 -7.15 -4.75
CA LEU A 358 24.03 -8.32 -4.33
C LEU A 358 25.18 -7.98 -3.38
N SER A 359 25.36 -6.71 -3.02
CA SER A 359 26.48 -6.24 -2.18
C SER A 359 27.84 -6.74 -2.70
N LEU A 360 28.06 -6.64 -4.01
CA LEU A 360 29.25 -7.18 -4.64
C LEU A 360 30.52 -6.54 -4.08
N PRO A 361 31.58 -7.33 -3.83
CA PRO A 361 32.82 -6.81 -3.30
C PRO A 361 33.53 -5.86 -4.28
N ALA A 362 34.34 -4.93 -3.75
CA ALA A 362 35.09 -4.01 -4.58
C ALA A 362 36.04 -4.78 -5.52
N ALA A 363 36.11 -4.36 -6.76
CA ALA A 363 37.08 -4.86 -7.73
C ALA A 363 38.40 -4.05 -7.62
N THR A 364 39.51 -4.71 -7.86
CA THR A 364 40.86 -4.10 -7.88
C THR A 364 41.39 -3.88 -9.29
N THR A 365 40.68 -4.40 -10.29
CA THR A 365 41.04 -4.34 -11.72
C THR A 365 40.02 -3.46 -12.44
N ASP A 366 40.55 -2.58 -13.30
CA ASP A 366 39.78 -1.87 -14.28
C ASP A 366 39.66 -2.77 -15.53
N TYR A 367 38.41 -3.15 -15.87
CA TYR A 367 38.15 -4.14 -16.90
C TYR A 367 37.85 -3.52 -18.29
N PHE A 368 37.42 -2.26 -18.32
CA PHE A 368 36.93 -1.63 -19.56
C PHE A 368 37.43 -0.20 -19.74
N PRO A 369 38.05 0.12 -20.86
CA PRO A 369 38.66 1.45 -21.05
C PRO A 369 37.63 2.55 -21.36
N ASP A 370 36.37 2.19 -21.67
CA ASP A 370 35.32 3.13 -22.10
C ASP A 370 34.36 3.51 -20.95
N ASP A 371 34.57 3.05 -19.75
CA ASP A 371 33.81 3.42 -18.56
C ASP A 371 34.51 4.48 -17.69
N ALA A 372 35.75 4.85 -18.04
CA ALA A 372 36.51 5.88 -17.37
C ALA A 372 35.74 7.21 -17.26
N GLY A 373 35.54 7.67 -16.03
CA GLY A 373 34.78 8.89 -15.72
C GLY A 373 33.26 8.69 -15.57
N SER A 374 32.74 7.47 -15.74
CA SER A 374 31.38 7.13 -15.30
C SER A 374 31.31 7.11 -13.77
N VAL A 375 30.26 7.71 -13.20
CA VAL A 375 30.01 7.62 -11.75
C VAL A 375 29.71 6.17 -11.31
N HIS A 376 29.50 5.27 -12.25
CA HIS A 376 29.21 3.86 -12.08
C HIS A 376 30.41 2.92 -12.33
N GLU A 377 31.59 3.45 -12.67
CA GLU A 377 32.80 2.69 -13.03
C GLU A 377 33.13 1.60 -11.99
N ALA A 378 33.09 1.96 -10.70
CA ALA A 378 33.35 1.01 -9.64
C ALA A 378 32.37 -0.18 -9.64
N ASP A 379 31.10 0.05 -9.92
CA ASP A 379 30.06 -1.00 -9.98
C ASP A 379 30.18 -1.82 -11.27
N ILE A 380 30.58 -1.20 -12.38
CA ILE A 380 30.90 -1.90 -13.64
C ILE A 380 32.02 -2.92 -13.40
N ASN A 381 33.09 -2.48 -12.76
CA ASN A 381 34.23 -3.33 -12.46
C ASN A 381 33.88 -4.47 -11.47
N ARG A 382 32.95 -4.22 -10.50
CA ARG A 382 32.42 -5.29 -9.61
C ARG A 382 31.67 -6.36 -10.40
N LEU A 383 30.81 -5.97 -11.37
CA LEU A 383 30.10 -6.92 -12.22
C LEU A 383 31.03 -7.76 -13.08
N ALA A 384 32.07 -7.14 -13.63
CA ALA A 384 33.07 -7.84 -14.43
C ALA A 384 33.84 -8.84 -13.56
N ALA A 385 34.33 -8.42 -12.39
CA ALA A 385 35.02 -9.27 -11.44
C ALA A 385 34.19 -10.47 -10.98
N ALA A 386 32.88 -10.26 -10.81
CA ALA A 386 31.91 -11.32 -10.47
C ALA A 386 31.51 -12.21 -11.66
N GLY A 387 32.01 -11.97 -12.87
CA GLY A 387 31.65 -12.72 -14.07
C GLY A 387 30.22 -12.50 -14.58
N ILE A 388 29.54 -11.46 -14.06
CA ILE A 388 28.15 -11.13 -14.44
C ILE A 388 28.13 -10.43 -15.80
N SER A 389 29.13 -9.59 -16.09
CA SER A 389 29.26 -8.88 -17.36
C SER A 389 30.58 -9.18 -18.07
N ASN A 390 30.48 -9.44 -19.39
CA ASN A 390 31.63 -9.58 -20.29
C ASN A 390 31.79 -8.35 -21.23
N GLY A 391 31.08 -7.26 -20.93
CA GLY A 391 31.06 -6.07 -21.79
C GLY A 391 30.03 -6.16 -22.93
N CYS A 392 30.18 -5.27 -23.92
CA CYS A 392 29.33 -5.21 -25.13
C CYS A 392 30.06 -5.68 -26.40
N GLY A 393 31.30 -6.17 -26.26
CA GLY A 393 32.15 -6.61 -27.35
C GLY A 393 33.36 -5.70 -27.53
N GLY A 394 34.41 -6.22 -28.20
CA GLY A 394 35.63 -5.46 -28.46
C GLY A 394 36.39 -4.98 -27.23
N GLY A 395 36.15 -5.57 -26.04
CA GLY A 395 36.74 -5.12 -24.78
C GLY A 395 36.12 -3.87 -24.20
N LEU A 396 34.92 -3.50 -24.65
CA LEU A 396 34.19 -2.32 -24.21
C LEU A 396 33.00 -2.70 -23.32
N TYR A 397 32.59 -1.78 -22.40
CA TYR A 397 31.38 -1.93 -21.57
C TYR A 397 30.15 -1.29 -22.17
N CYS A 398 30.29 -0.21 -22.93
CA CYS A 398 29.22 0.60 -23.50
C CYS A 398 28.31 1.22 -22.42
N PRO A 399 28.81 2.06 -21.47
CA PRO A 399 28.08 2.48 -20.29
C PRO A 399 26.72 3.11 -20.57
N GLY A 400 26.66 4.03 -21.55
CA GLY A 400 25.45 4.79 -21.90
C GLY A 400 24.43 4.04 -22.76
N ALA A 401 24.69 2.80 -23.18
CA ALA A 401 23.73 2.03 -23.98
C ALA A 401 22.55 1.57 -23.11
N ALA A 402 21.32 1.67 -23.65
CA ALA A 402 20.14 1.12 -22.96
C ALA A 402 20.22 -0.42 -22.89
N VAL A 403 19.82 -0.98 -21.76
CA VAL A 403 19.73 -2.43 -21.55
C VAL A 403 18.45 -2.95 -22.16
N THR A 404 18.53 -3.95 -23.02
CA THR A 404 17.37 -4.65 -23.54
C THR A 404 16.91 -5.76 -22.57
N ARG A 405 15.65 -6.21 -22.70
CA ARG A 405 15.06 -7.23 -21.82
C ARG A 405 15.83 -8.55 -21.90
N ASP A 406 16.30 -8.96 -23.05
CA ASP A 406 17.10 -10.18 -23.22
C ASP A 406 18.49 -10.05 -22.57
N GLN A 407 19.14 -8.90 -22.69
CA GLN A 407 20.37 -8.62 -21.97
C GLN A 407 20.16 -8.63 -20.45
N MET A 408 19.03 -8.05 -19.98
CA MET A 408 18.66 -8.09 -18.57
C MET A 408 18.51 -9.53 -18.07
N ALA A 409 17.91 -10.39 -18.85
CA ALA A 409 17.81 -11.80 -18.51
C ALA A 409 19.18 -12.44 -18.26
N SER A 410 20.16 -12.20 -19.12
CA SER A 410 21.51 -12.73 -18.93
C SER A 410 22.22 -12.14 -17.71
N PHE A 411 22.04 -10.84 -17.44
CA PHE A 411 22.61 -10.23 -16.23
C PHE A 411 22.06 -10.87 -14.96
N LEU A 412 20.73 -11.02 -14.85
CA LEU A 412 20.10 -11.60 -13.68
C LEU A 412 20.35 -13.12 -13.56
N ALA A 413 20.29 -13.87 -14.67
CA ALA A 413 20.55 -15.29 -14.64
C ALA A 413 21.97 -15.61 -14.13
N ARG A 414 22.97 -14.83 -14.54
CA ARG A 414 24.36 -14.96 -14.06
C ARG A 414 24.50 -14.47 -12.62
N ALA A 415 23.94 -13.31 -12.30
CA ALA A 415 23.99 -12.72 -10.98
C ALA A 415 23.44 -13.64 -9.90
N LEU A 416 22.34 -14.36 -10.20
CA LEU A 416 21.64 -15.27 -9.30
C LEU A 416 22.06 -16.74 -9.48
N SER A 417 22.98 -17.03 -10.42
CA SER A 417 23.41 -18.38 -10.75
C SER A 417 22.22 -19.33 -11.02
N LEU A 418 21.21 -18.84 -11.76
CA LEU A 418 19.96 -19.59 -12.00
C LEU A 418 20.23 -20.90 -12.73
N PRO A 419 19.57 -22.00 -12.32
CA PRO A 419 19.71 -23.30 -12.97
C PRO A 419 19.18 -23.27 -14.41
N ALA A 420 19.63 -24.20 -15.25
CA ALA A 420 19.13 -24.34 -16.60
C ALA A 420 17.62 -24.67 -16.59
N ALA A 421 16.84 -24.00 -17.44
CA ALA A 421 15.45 -24.32 -17.69
C ALA A 421 15.32 -25.39 -18.77
N THR A 422 14.30 -26.24 -18.63
CA THR A 422 13.98 -27.28 -19.63
C THR A 422 12.75 -26.94 -20.47
N THR A 423 12.06 -25.86 -20.12
CA THR A 423 10.84 -25.38 -20.80
C THR A 423 11.17 -24.11 -21.56
N ASP A 424 10.65 -24.02 -22.77
CA ASP A 424 10.59 -22.77 -23.53
C ASP A 424 9.27 -22.07 -23.19
N TYR A 425 9.38 -20.87 -22.63
CA TYR A 425 8.25 -20.13 -22.07
C TYR A 425 7.65 -19.10 -23.03
N PHE A 426 8.43 -18.64 -24.02
CA PHE A 426 8.03 -17.52 -24.88
C PHE A 426 8.28 -17.82 -26.35
N GLY A 427 7.33 -17.43 -27.21
CA GLY A 427 7.41 -17.73 -28.63
C GLY A 427 8.18 -16.70 -29.48
N ASP A 428 8.63 -15.59 -28.89
CA ASP A 428 9.27 -14.48 -29.61
C ASP A 428 10.76 -14.31 -29.30
N ASP A 429 11.34 -15.16 -28.49
CA ASP A 429 12.76 -15.13 -28.11
C ASP A 429 13.62 -16.15 -28.87
N ALA A 430 12.99 -16.98 -29.73
CA ALA A 430 13.66 -17.94 -30.57
C ALA A 430 14.74 -17.25 -31.46
N GLY A 431 15.97 -17.71 -31.31
CA GLY A 431 17.12 -17.15 -32.02
C GLY A 431 17.81 -15.99 -31.32
N SER A 432 17.32 -15.54 -30.16
CA SER A 432 18.09 -14.67 -29.28
C SER A 432 19.25 -15.47 -28.66
N ILE A 433 20.45 -14.89 -28.63
CA ILE A 433 21.61 -15.48 -27.91
C ILE A 433 21.36 -15.56 -26.40
N HIS A 434 20.31 -14.91 -25.92
CA HIS A 434 19.89 -14.82 -24.50
C HIS A 434 18.70 -15.74 -24.17
N GLU A 435 18.14 -16.50 -25.14
CA GLU A 435 16.96 -17.36 -24.98
C GLU A 435 17.07 -18.29 -23.76
N ALA A 436 18.22 -18.94 -23.58
CA ALA A 436 18.43 -19.83 -22.44
C ALA A 436 18.33 -19.07 -21.09
N ASP A 437 18.79 -17.83 -21.00
CA ASP A 437 18.74 -17.02 -19.80
C ASP A 437 17.35 -16.45 -19.58
N ILE A 438 16.60 -16.12 -20.63
CA ILE A 438 15.19 -15.74 -20.58
C ILE A 438 14.37 -16.88 -19.95
N ASN A 439 14.55 -18.09 -20.44
CA ASN A 439 13.86 -19.26 -19.91
C ASN A 439 14.22 -19.57 -18.44
N ARG A 440 15.47 -19.32 -18.03
CA ARG A 440 15.88 -19.42 -16.61
C ARG A 440 15.12 -18.43 -15.72
N LEU A 441 14.97 -17.18 -16.17
CA LEU A 441 14.21 -16.17 -15.43
C LEU A 441 12.74 -16.53 -15.30
N ALA A 442 12.14 -17.06 -16.36
CA ALA A 442 10.75 -17.51 -16.33
C ALA A 442 10.55 -18.69 -15.38
N ALA A 443 11.45 -19.69 -15.46
CA ALA A 443 11.43 -20.84 -14.55
C ALA A 443 11.59 -20.45 -13.07
N ALA A 444 12.33 -19.37 -12.80
CA ALA A 444 12.53 -18.82 -11.45
C ALA A 444 11.40 -17.87 -10.99
N GLY A 445 10.36 -17.64 -11.84
CA GLY A 445 9.27 -16.73 -11.49
C GLY A 445 9.63 -15.23 -11.52
N VAL A 446 10.84 -14.88 -11.98
CA VAL A 446 11.31 -13.48 -12.02
C VAL A 446 10.63 -12.68 -13.14
N THR A 447 10.17 -13.36 -14.19
CA THR A 447 9.45 -12.73 -15.31
C THR A 447 8.24 -13.53 -15.76
N ASN A 448 7.17 -12.80 -16.13
CA ASN A 448 5.99 -13.33 -16.79
C ASN A 448 5.90 -12.88 -18.27
N GLY A 449 6.98 -12.30 -18.81
CA GLY A 449 7.00 -11.72 -20.15
C GLY A 449 6.56 -10.26 -20.21
N CYS A 450 6.28 -9.78 -21.40
CA CYS A 450 5.73 -8.43 -21.66
C CYS A 450 4.24 -8.50 -22.01
N GLN A 451 3.79 -9.65 -22.51
CA GLN A 451 2.41 -10.01 -22.85
C GLN A 451 2.29 -11.54 -22.74
N ALA A 452 1.06 -12.05 -22.81
CA ALA A 452 0.81 -13.49 -22.75
C ALA A 452 1.64 -14.25 -23.84
N GLY A 453 2.58 -15.09 -23.38
CA GLY A 453 3.44 -15.89 -24.24
C GLY A 453 4.54 -15.14 -24.99
N LEU A 454 4.77 -13.84 -24.70
CA LEU A 454 5.80 -13.02 -25.33
C LEU A 454 6.76 -12.43 -24.29
N TYR A 455 8.04 -12.45 -24.59
CA TYR A 455 9.10 -11.84 -23.76
C TYR A 455 9.49 -10.43 -24.19
N CYS A 456 9.33 -10.07 -25.44
CA CYS A 456 9.76 -8.82 -26.07
C CYS A 456 11.28 -8.57 -25.92
N PRO A 457 12.16 -9.45 -26.41
CA PRO A 457 13.59 -9.47 -26.10
C PRO A 457 14.32 -8.15 -26.34
N THR A 458 14.05 -7.50 -27.46
CA THR A 458 14.76 -6.30 -27.93
C THR A 458 14.25 -4.98 -27.33
N GLN A 459 13.17 -5.02 -26.55
CA GLN A 459 12.66 -3.80 -25.91
C GLN A 459 13.61 -3.33 -24.79
N PRO A 460 13.89 -2.02 -24.68
CA PRO A 460 14.62 -1.48 -23.55
C PRO A 460 13.85 -1.68 -22.24
N VAL A 461 14.58 -1.94 -21.17
CA VAL A 461 14.03 -2.05 -19.81
C VAL A 461 13.90 -0.66 -19.20
N THR A 462 12.71 -0.29 -18.70
CA THR A 462 12.54 0.94 -17.92
C THR A 462 13.04 0.77 -16.49
N ARG A 463 13.28 1.90 -15.79
CA ARG A 463 13.74 1.87 -14.39
C ARG A 463 12.71 1.21 -13.46
N GLU A 464 11.41 1.42 -13.69
CA GLU A 464 10.35 0.76 -12.91
C GLU A 464 10.30 -0.75 -13.15
N GLN A 465 10.49 -1.19 -14.41
CA GLN A 465 10.59 -2.62 -14.73
C GLN A 465 11.86 -3.24 -14.10
N MET A 466 12.96 -2.50 -14.04
CA MET A 466 14.18 -2.95 -13.36
C MET A 466 13.93 -3.18 -11.87
N ALA A 467 13.19 -2.27 -11.20
CA ALA A 467 12.80 -2.46 -9.81
C ALA A 467 12.00 -3.75 -9.61
N ALA A 468 11.02 -4.02 -10.49
CA ALA A 468 10.22 -5.23 -10.43
C ALA A 468 11.04 -6.51 -10.68
N PHE A 469 11.97 -6.48 -11.60
CA PHE A 469 12.89 -7.61 -11.83
C PHE A 469 13.72 -7.92 -10.58
N LEU A 470 14.29 -6.90 -9.96
CA LEU A 470 15.11 -7.07 -8.75
C LEU A 470 14.27 -7.53 -7.56
N HIS A 471 13.10 -6.90 -7.33
CA HIS A 471 12.23 -7.27 -6.23
C HIS A 471 11.78 -8.74 -6.34
N ARG A 472 11.33 -9.20 -7.50
CA ARG A 472 10.96 -10.60 -7.72
C ARG A 472 12.15 -11.57 -7.65
N ALA A 473 13.33 -11.09 -7.97
CA ALA A 473 14.53 -11.92 -7.99
C ALA A 473 15.13 -12.18 -6.60
N ILE A 474 15.03 -11.21 -5.68
CA ILE A 474 15.74 -11.23 -4.39
C ILE A 474 14.92 -10.65 -3.22
N GLY A 475 13.62 -10.39 -3.41
CA GLY A 475 12.76 -9.72 -2.43
C GLY A 475 12.08 -10.63 -1.41
N ASP A 476 12.38 -11.93 -1.35
CA ASP A 476 11.82 -12.90 -0.40
C ASP A 476 12.51 -12.84 0.98
#